data_19766e0f1b8641507bfcc601850fd46d
#
_entry.id   19766e0f1b8641507bfcc601850fd46d
#
_cell.length_a   1.000
_cell.length_b   1.000
_cell.length_c   1.000
_cell.angle_alpha   90.00
_cell.angle_beta   90.00
_cell.angle_gamma   90.00
#
_symmetry.space_group_name_H-M   'P 1'
#
loop_
_entity.id
_entity.type
_entity.pdbx_description
1 polymer ?
#
loop_
_entity_poly.entity_id
_entity_poly.type
_entity_poly.pdbx_seq_one_letter_code
_entity_poly.pdbx_strand_id
1 'polypeptide(L)'
;MARLICDVAVLGAGVNGMSIAYQLCARRKRVVVIDKVVMGSGASGSCDDMILLQSKKPGILLEMAFRSLELFEGLKSDLPTDIEFERRGGTILIENQEELAAMEEFVASQNRYGLEVEVIDAARLRKLQPLVSSHVIASTYSARDSQVNPMALMRAFSFAGKSMGLEYLSRTRPVSIDRKNCLWVLNMDNGSVVEAESVVNATGAWANEIGCLVDFEVPITPRKGQVIVTEAIPPIGATNVWSAQYIVSKLKPKAPAAASVATTPAERFGLGFAFTGTHNGNYLIGSTRENAGFDKTTNPEAIELLARQAEHYFPVMKNIHFIRTFAGLRPSTPDGMPFLGEVPGLPRFFIAAGHEGDGIALSPITGTLIADLVEGKKPEFDLSYFSPGRFCSAKEGSHR
;
A
#
# COMPACT_ATOMS: atom_id res chain seq x y z
N MET A 1 -0.67 -9.94 -35.74
CA MET A 1 -0.35 -9.54 -34.39
C MET A 1 -1.06 -8.21 -34.10
N ALA A 2 -1.76 -8.11 -32.99
CA ALA A 2 -2.42 -6.84 -32.63
C ALA A 2 -1.37 -5.81 -32.24
N ARG A 3 -1.48 -4.58 -32.76
CA ARG A 3 -0.64 -3.45 -32.43
C ARG A 3 -1.52 -2.36 -31.82
N LEU A 4 -1.22 -1.94 -30.62
CA LEU A 4 -1.90 -0.86 -29.89
C LEU A 4 -0.97 0.34 -29.80
N ILE A 5 -1.51 1.53 -30.04
CA ILE A 5 -0.77 2.80 -29.93
C ILE A 5 -1.49 3.65 -28.89
N CYS A 6 -0.77 4.07 -27.87
CA CYS A 6 -1.31 4.89 -26.78
C CYS A 6 -0.36 6.04 -26.39
N ASP A 7 -0.85 6.95 -25.59
CA ASP A 7 -0.01 8.01 -25.04
C ASP A 7 0.77 7.48 -23.82
N VAL A 8 0.13 6.61 -23.01
CA VAL A 8 0.75 6.05 -21.80
C VAL A 8 0.43 4.55 -21.64
N ALA A 9 1.46 3.74 -21.49
CA ALA A 9 1.34 2.35 -21.04
C ALA A 9 1.61 2.27 -19.53
N VAL A 10 0.64 1.80 -18.76
CA VAL A 10 0.78 1.58 -17.31
C VAL A 10 0.93 0.09 -17.05
N LEU A 11 2.08 -0.32 -16.53
CA LEU A 11 2.39 -1.70 -16.18
C LEU A 11 1.98 -1.95 -14.72
N GLY A 12 1.05 -2.88 -14.51
CA GLY A 12 0.48 -3.23 -13.21
C GLY A 12 -0.90 -2.61 -12.96
N ALA A 13 -1.91 -3.48 -12.75
CA ALA A 13 -3.28 -3.11 -12.41
C ALA A 13 -3.53 -3.21 -10.89
N GLY A 14 -2.55 -2.86 -10.07
CA GLY A 14 -2.72 -2.60 -8.64
C GLY A 14 -3.36 -1.23 -8.39
N VAL A 15 -3.63 -0.88 -7.14
CA VAL A 15 -4.32 0.36 -6.79
C VAL A 15 -3.61 1.61 -7.33
N ASN A 16 -2.28 1.66 -7.27
CA ASN A 16 -1.52 2.80 -7.81
C ASN A 16 -1.61 2.86 -9.34
N GLY A 17 -1.43 1.73 -10.03
CA GLY A 17 -1.56 1.69 -11.50
C GLY A 17 -2.95 2.10 -11.98
N MET A 18 -4.00 1.62 -11.31
CA MET A 18 -5.39 1.99 -11.64
C MET A 18 -5.71 3.44 -11.32
N SER A 19 -5.18 3.99 -10.22
CA SER A 19 -5.31 5.41 -9.89
C SER A 19 -4.60 6.31 -10.93
N ILE A 20 -3.38 5.95 -11.31
CA ILE A 20 -2.61 6.66 -12.36
C ILE A 20 -3.38 6.63 -13.69
N ALA A 21 -3.87 5.45 -14.08
CA ALA A 21 -4.62 5.29 -15.33
C ALA A 21 -5.90 6.13 -15.33
N TYR A 22 -6.66 6.12 -14.24
CA TYR A 22 -7.85 6.97 -14.06
C TYR A 22 -7.51 8.45 -14.22
N GLN A 23 -6.48 8.95 -13.52
CA GLN A 23 -6.06 10.34 -13.58
C GLN A 23 -5.60 10.76 -14.98
N LEU A 24 -4.89 9.89 -15.69
CA LEU A 24 -4.46 10.14 -17.07
C LEU A 24 -5.63 10.15 -18.05
N CYS A 25 -6.60 9.23 -17.92
CA CYS A 25 -7.82 9.20 -18.74
C CYS A 25 -8.67 10.48 -18.49
N ALA A 26 -8.81 10.91 -17.23
CA ALA A 26 -9.50 12.17 -16.90
C ALA A 26 -8.83 13.40 -17.56
N ARG A 27 -7.54 13.31 -17.86
CA ARG A 27 -6.76 14.32 -18.60
C ARG A 27 -6.71 14.04 -20.12
N ARG A 28 -7.63 13.20 -20.62
CA ARG A 28 -7.81 12.86 -22.04
C ARG A 28 -6.60 12.18 -22.69
N LYS A 29 -5.78 11.46 -21.92
CA LYS A 29 -4.73 10.59 -22.47
C LYS A 29 -5.32 9.25 -22.88
N ARG A 30 -4.82 8.69 -23.98
CA ARG A 30 -5.08 7.30 -24.37
C ARG A 30 -4.19 6.40 -23.52
N VAL A 31 -4.79 5.60 -22.66
CA VAL A 31 -4.08 4.78 -21.67
C VAL A 31 -4.35 3.31 -21.90
N VAL A 32 -3.28 2.52 -21.87
CA VAL A 32 -3.35 1.05 -21.84
C VAL A 32 -2.77 0.58 -20.51
N VAL A 33 -3.56 -0.11 -19.69
CA VAL A 33 -3.09 -0.81 -18.49
C VAL A 33 -2.79 -2.26 -18.83
N ILE A 34 -1.65 -2.75 -18.38
CA ILE A 34 -1.16 -4.11 -18.68
C ILE A 34 -0.86 -4.82 -17.36
N ASP A 35 -1.42 -6.01 -17.14
CA ASP A 35 -1.14 -6.80 -15.95
C ASP A 35 -0.92 -8.27 -16.28
N LYS A 36 0.15 -8.87 -15.71
CA LYS A 36 0.52 -10.26 -15.94
C LYS A 36 -0.52 -11.28 -15.42
N VAL A 37 -1.40 -10.83 -14.52
CA VAL A 37 -2.46 -11.67 -13.95
C VAL A 37 -3.81 -10.98 -14.17
N VAL A 38 -4.41 -10.43 -13.12
CA VAL A 38 -5.64 -9.66 -13.15
C VAL A 38 -5.54 -8.50 -12.15
N MET A 39 -6.40 -7.53 -12.31
CA MET A 39 -6.50 -6.38 -11.43
C MET A 39 -6.58 -6.81 -9.96
N GLY A 40 -5.72 -6.21 -9.12
CA GLY A 40 -5.68 -6.48 -7.69
C GLY A 40 -5.03 -7.79 -7.27
N SER A 41 -4.42 -8.57 -8.18
CA SER A 41 -3.77 -9.86 -7.86
C SER A 41 -2.51 -9.74 -7.00
N GLY A 42 -1.95 -8.54 -6.86
CA GLY A 42 -0.80 -8.22 -6.02
C GLY A 42 -1.16 -7.84 -4.59
N ALA A 43 -0.37 -6.94 -3.99
CA ALA A 43 -0.56 -6.45 -2.63
C ALA A 43 -1.93 -5.77 -2.42
N SER A 44 -2.45 -5.07 -3.42
CA SER A 44 -3.68 -4.30 -3.33
C SER A 44 -4.94 -5.12 -3.05
N GLY A 45 -5.00 -6.37 -3.51
CA GLY A 45 -6.12 -7.27 -3.20
C GLY A 45 -5.78 -8.27 -2.07
N SER A 46 -4.71 -8.01 -1.32
CA SER A 46 -4.24 -8.87 -0.23
C SER A 46 -3.75 -8.01 0.94
N CYS A 47 -4.57 -7.06 1.39
CA CYS A 47 -4.29 -6.12 2.47
C CYS A 47 -5.48 -6.03 3.44
N ASP A 48 -5.40 -5.15 4.40
CA ASP A 48 -6.32 -4.99 5.54
C ASP A 48 -7.27 -3.78 5.42
N ASP A 49 -7.45 -3.24 4.22
CA ASP A 49 -8.41 -2.18 3.87
C ASP A 49 -8.22 -0.82 4.57
N MET A 50 -7.18 -0.65 5.38
CA MET A 50 -7.02 0.49 6.26
C MET A 50 -6.26 1.66 5.64
N ILE A 51 -6.70 2.87 5.97
CA ILE A 51 -6.00 4.14 5.71
C ILE A 51 -5.56 4.69 7.08
N LEU A 52 -4.38 4.26 7.53
CA LEU A 52 -3.85 4.59 8.85
C LEU A 52 -2.89 5.77 8.78
N LEU A 53 -3.32 6.93 9.27
CA LEU A 53 -2.47 8.12 9.39
C LEU A 53 -1.60 8.06 10.64
N GLN A 54 -2.15 7.56 11.75
CA GLN A 54 -1.45 7.43 13.04
C GLN A 54 -0.17 6.58 13.00
N SER A 55 0.03 5.74 11.97
CA SER A 55 1.25 4.95 11.82
C SER A 55 2.40 5.69 11.13
N LYS A 56 2.14 6.90 10.62
CA LYS A 56 3.11 7.66 9.83
C LYS A 56 3.93 8.59 10.72
N LYS A 57 5.24 8.56 10.49
CA LYS A 57 6.13 9.57 11.08
C LYS A 57 5.83 10.94 10.49
N PRO A 58 5.99 12.02 11.27
CA PRO A 58 6.01 13.39 10.72
C PRO A 58 6.95 13.50 9.52
N GLY A 59 6.51 14.19 8.47
CA GLY A 59 7.25 14.40 7.24
C GLY A 59 6.41 14.23 5.99
N ILE A 60 7.06 14.23 4.83
CA ILE A 60 6.42 14.29 3.52
C ILE A 60 5.39 13.17 3.28
N LEU A 61 5.60 11.95 3.79
CA LEU A 61 4.60 10.87 3.65
C LEU A 61 3.32 11.14 4.42
N LEU A 62 3.39 11.82 5.57
CA LEU A 62 2.21 12.23 6.32
C LEU A 62 1.47 13.37 5.61
N GLU A 63 2.20 14.34 5.06
CA GLU A 63 1.64 15.42 4.25
C GLU A 63 0.92 14.88 3.00
N MET A 64 1.56 13.97 2.28
CA MET A 64 0.93 13.28 1.15
C MET A 64 -0.30 12.47 1.58
N ALA A 65 -0.29 11.86 2.77
CA ALA A 65 -1.43 11.11 3.28
C ALA A 65 -2.61 12.03 3.63
N PHE A 66 -2.37 13.24 4.15
CA PHE A 66 -3.42 14.24 4.34
C PHE A 66 -4.06 14.62 3.01
N ARG A 67 -3.23 14.95 2.03
CA ARG A 67 -3.71 15.30 0.69
C ARG A 67 -4.47 14.15 0.03
N SER A 68 -3.98 12.93 0.21
CA SER A 68 -4.63 11.73 -0.31
C SER A 68 -6.00 11.50 0.32
N LEU A 69 -6.14 11.76 1.63
CA LEU A 69 -7.41 11.64 2.34
C LEU A 69 -8.46 12.63 1.81
N GLU A 70 -8.06 13.87 1.50
CA GLU A 70 -8.92 14.87 0.84
C GLU A 70 -9.38 14.37 -0.54
N LEU A 71 -8.47 13.77 -1.31
CA LEU A 71 -8.80 13.20 -2.61
C LEU A 71 -9.78 12.02 -2.49
N PHE A 72 -9.68 11.19 -1.46
CA PHE A 72 -10.66 10.11 -1.21
C PHE A 72 -12.07 10.65 -1.01
N GLU A 73 -12.25 11.78 -0.32
CA GLU A 73 -13.58 12.40 -0.16
C GLU A 73 -14.17 12.82 -1.51
N GLY A 74 -13.36 13.38 -2.40
CA GLY A 74 -13.81 13.70 -3.77
C GLY A 74 -14.16 12.45 -4.57
N LEU A 75 -13.36 11.39 -4.47
CA LEU A 75 -13.57 10.15 -5.20
C LEU A 75 -14.90 9.46 -4.88
N LYS A 76 -15.47 9.67 -3.68
CA LYS A 76 -16.81 9.16 -3.33
C LYS A 76 -17.92 9.64 -4.28
N SER A 77 -17.80 10.88 -4.76
CA SER A 77 -18.77 11.48 -5.69
C SER A 77 -18.36 11.33 -7.16
N ASP A 78 -17.06 11.31 -7.43
CA ASP A 78 -16.52 11.33 -8.79
C ASP A 78 -16.53 9.95 -9.45
N LEU A 79 -16.46 8.88 -8.65
CA LEU A 79 -16.42 7.53 -9.16
C LEU A 79 -17.84 6.94 -9.36
N PRO A 80 -18.04 6.10 -10.40
CA PRO A 80 -19.37 5.62 -10.78
C PRO A 80 -19.96 4.53 -9.86
N THR A 81 -19.16 4.01 -8.95
CA THR A 81 -19.58 2.97 -7.99
C THR A 81 -19.03 3.27 -6.61
N ASP A 82 -19.76 2.83 -5.58
CA ASP A 82 -19.32 2.95 -4.19
C ASP A 82 -17.98 2.23 -3.99
N ILE A 83 -17.05 2.93 -3.34
CA ILE A 83 -15.72 2.44 -2.98
C ILE A 83 -15.63 1.97 -1.53
N GLU A 84 -16.73 2.04 -0.80
CA GLU A 84 -16.84 1.70 0.63
C GLU A 84 -15.80 2.50 1.48
N PHE A 85 -15.60 3.78 1.13
CA PHE A 85 -14.73 4.67 1.91
C PHE A 85 -15.48 5.22 3.13
N GLU A 86 -14.95 4.94 4.31
CA GLU A 86 -15.52 5.34 5.60
C GLU A 86 -14.48 5.96 6.52
N ARG A 87 -14.82 7.08 7.16
CA ARG A 87 -14.05 7.64 8.29
C ARG A 87 -14.49 6.99 9.59
N ARG A 88 -14.03 5.77 9.83
CA ARG A 88 -14.34 5.04 11.07
C ARG A 88 -13.51 5.47 12.27
N GLY A 89 -12.46 6.22 12.03
CA GLY A 89 -11.43 6.44 13.03
C GLY A 89 -10.57 5.22 13.27
N GLY A 90 -9.51 5.41 14.05
CA GLY A 90 -8.56 4.36 14.40
C GLY A 90 -8.13 4.44 15.85
N THR A 91 -7.88 3.28 16.44
CA THR A 91 -7.32 3.12 17.79
C THR A 91 -6.06 2.28 17.75
N ILE A 92 -5.03 2.69 18.49
CA ILE A 92 -3.80 1.90 18.68
C ILE A 92 -3.76 1.47 20.14
N LEU A 93 -3.99 0.18 20.40
CA LEU A 93 -4.11 -0.38 21.75
C LEU A 93 -2.76 -0.39 22.47
N ILE A 94 -2.76 -0.02 23.74
CA ILE A 94 -1.58 0.13 24.61
C ILE A 94 -1.77 -0.78 25.82
N GLU A 95 -0.78 -1.66 26.08
CA GLU A 95 -0.89 -2.69 27.11
C GLU A 95 -0.07 -2.40 28.37
N ASN A 96 0.96 -1.56 28.26
CA ASN A 96 1.88 -1.30 29.37
C ASN A 96 2.37 0.15 29.38
N GLN A 97 3.03 0.54 30.47
CA GLN A 97 3.50 1.92 30.67
C GLN A 97 4.64 2.31 29.72
N GLU A 98 5.48 1.36 29.30
CA GLU A 98 6.56 1.63 28.31
C GLU A 98 5.96 2.01 26.96
N GLU A 99 4.98 1.23 26.49
CA GLU A 99 4.24 1.56 25.26
C GLU A 99 3.51 2.89 25.38
N LEU A 100 2.88 3.17 26.54
CA LEU A 100 2.15 4.42 26.78
C LEU A 100 3.09 5.62 26.62
N ALA A 101 4.23 5.61 27.31
CA ALA A 101 5.22 6.68 27.21
C ALA A 101 5.74 6.89 25.77
N ALA A 102 6.04 5.81 25.05
CA ALA A 102 6.48 5.90 23.68
C ALA A 102 5.39 6.46 22.75
N MET A 103 4.13 6.07 22.97
CA MET A 103 3.02 6.55 22.15
C MET A 103 2.65 8.00 22.49
N GLU A 104 2.76 8.45 23.73
CA GLU A 104 2.59 9.87 24.11
C GLU A 104 3.60 10.77 23.40
N GLU A 105 4.88 10.39 23.39
CA GLU A 105 5.92 11.12 22.66
C GLU A 105 5.63 11.17 21.16
N PHE A 106 5.26 10.02 20.58
CA PHE A 106 4.95 9.91 19.16
C PHE A 106 3.74 10.77 18.78
N VAL A 107 2.64 10.68 19.54
CA VAL A 107 1.43 11.49 19.37
C VAL A 107 1.76 12.98 19.47
N ALA A 108 2.56 13.41 20.46
CA ALA A 108 2.97 14.80 20.57
C ALA A 108 3.74 15.27 19.32
N SER A 109 4.56 14.41 18.72
CA SER A 109 5.28 14.74 17.48
C SER A 109 4.32 14.86 16.28
N GLN A 110 3.34 13.97 16.17
CA GLN A 110 2.34 13.99 15.11
C GLN A 110 1.40 15.21 15.20
N ASN A 111 0.97 15.57 16.40
CA ASN A 111 0.11 16.74 16.62
C ASN A 111 0.80 18.04 16.24
N ARG A 112 2.12 18.16 16.48
CA ARG A 112 2.90 19.32 15.98
C ARG A 112 2.92 19.41 14.44
N TYR A 113 2.66 18.30 13.76
CA TYR A 113 2.55 18.21 12.31
C TYR A 113 1.10 18.35 11.79
N GLY A 114 0.14 18.57 12.69
CA GLY A 114 -1.27 18.77 12.33
C GLY A 114 -2.11 17.49 12.18
N LEU A 115 -1.60 16.34 12.64
CA LEU A 115 -2.43 15.14 12.80
C LEU A 115 -3.11 15.18 14.16
N GLU A 116 -4.43 15.25 14.17
CA GLU A 116 -5.23 15.25 15.38
C GLU A 116 -5.31 13.82 15.95
N VAL A 117 -4.46 13.54 16.95
CA VAL A 117 -4.41 12.27 17.68
C VAL A 117 -4.51 12.54 19.15
N GLU A 118 -5.33 11.76 19.86
CA GLU A 118 -5.47 11.81 21.29
C GLU A 118 -4.96 10.51 21.92
N VAL A 119 -4.35 10.59 23.11
CA VAL A 119 -4.19 9.43 23.98
C VAL A 119 -5.42 9.36 24.88
N ILE A 120 -6.14 8.26 24.83
CA ILE A 120 -7.39 8.05 25.54
C ILE A 120 -7.24 6.94 26.60
N ASP A 121 -7.93 7.08 27.72
CA ASP A 121 -7.94 6.09 28.78
C ASP A 121 -8.77 4.84 28.42
N ALA A 122 -8.65 3.81 29.25
CA ALA A 122 -9.38 2.57 29.07
C ALA A 122 -10.91 2.74 29.13
N ALA A 123 -11.42 3.72 29.87
CA ALA A 123 -12.86 3.96 29.99
C ALA A 123 -13.43 4.51 28.68
N ARG A 124 -12.74 5.46 28.05
CA ARG A 124 -13.11 6.01 26.73
C ARG A 124 -12.88 4.99 25.63
N LEU A 125 -11.81 4.19 25.69
CA LEU A 125 -11.56 3.11 24.74
C LEU A 125 -12.71 2.11 24.73
N ARG A 126 -13.21 1.68 25.90
CA ARG A 126 -14.31 0.72 25.99
C ARG A 126 -15.64 1.23 25.43
N LYS A 127 -15.81 2.55 25.30
CA LYS A 127 -16.96 3.11 24.56
C LYS A 127 -16.82 2.91 23.05
N LEU A 128 -15.58 2.95 22.52
CA LEU A 128 -15.29 2.74 21.10
C LEU A 128 -15.16 1.25 20.77
N GLN A 129 -14.57 0.49 21.68
CA GLN A 129 -14.26 -0.94 21.55
C GLN A 129 -14.80 -1.72 22.76
N PRO A 130 -16.13 -1.97 22.84
CA PRO A 130 -16.76 -2.54 24.05
C PRO A 130 -16.23 -3.92 24.44
N LEU A 131 -15.75 -4.70 23.45
CA LEU A 131 -15.29 -6.07 23.66
C LEU A 131 -13.77 -6.19 23.75
N VAL A 132 -13.05 -5.05 23.84
CA VAL A 132 -11.59 -5.08 24.03
C VAL A 132 -11.25 -5.66 25.39
N SER A 133 -10.17 -6.42 25.47
CA SER A 133 -9.69 -7.08 26.69
C SER A 133 -9.37 -6.06 27.82
N SER A 134 -9.58 -6.50 29.05
CA SER A 134 -9.39 -5.66 30.25
C SER A 134 -7.92 -5.30 30.52
N HIS A 135 -6.95 -6.04 29.99
CA HIS A 135 -5.53 -5.76 30.16
C HIS A 135 -5.04 -4.54 29.33
N VAL A 136 -5.82 -4.11 28.33
CA VAL A 136 -5.50 -2.90 27.56
C VAL A 136 -5.74 -1.68 28.45
N ILE A 137 -4.66 -0.94 28.75
CA ILE A 137 -4.67 0.15 29.74
C ILE A 137 -5.03 1.51 29.15
N ALA A 138 -4.74 1.72 27.85
CA ALA A 138 -4.98 2.97 27.13
C ALA A 138 -5.03 2.70 25.62
N SER A 139 -5.28 3.73 24.85
CA SER A 139 -5.18 3.69 23.38
C SER A 139 -4.88 5.08 22.84
N THR A 140 -4.34 5.18 21.61
CA THR A 140 -4.50 6.41 20.85
C THR A 140 -5.83 6.39 20.09
N TYR A 141 -6.29 7.56 19.68
CA TYR A 141 -7.47 7.71 18.83
C TYR A 141 -7.28 8.85 17.83
N SER A 142 -7.61 8.61 16.58
CA SER A 142 -7.77 9.66 15.57
C SER A 142 -9.03 9.42 14.74
N ALA A 143 -9.86 10.45 14.65
CA ALA A 143 -11.05 10.43 13.77
C ALA A 143 -10.68 10.47 12.27
N ARG A 144 -9.42 10.81 11.94
CA ARG A 144 -8.96 10.89 10.55
C ARG A 144 -8.61 9.55 9.94
N ASP A 145 -8.35 8.54 10.75
CA ASP A 145 -8.11 7.19 10.22
C ASP A 145 -9.39 6.66 9.58
N SER A 146 -9.19 6.02 8.47
CA SER A 146 -10.27 5.65 7.56
C SER A 146 -10.06 4.23 7.05
N GLN A 147 -11.00 3.75 6.25
CA GLN A 147 -10.87 2.52 5.49
C GLN A 147 -11.49 2.71 4.10
N VAL A 148 -11.11 1.86 3.17
CA VAL A 148 -11.67 1.78 1.84
C VAL A 148 -11.57 0.34 1.35
N ASN A 149 -12.55 -0.17 0.63
CA ASN A 149 -12.42 -1.48 0.00
C ASN A 149 -11.49 -1.36 -1.23
N PRO A 150 -10.27 -1.92 -1.21
CA PRO A 150 -9.31 -1.73 -2.30
C PRO A 150 -9.79 -2.33 -3.62
N MET A 151 -10.54 -3.43 -3.56
CA MET A 151 -11.09 -4.07 -4.76
C MET A 151 -12.23 -3.24 -5.36
N ALA A 152 -13.08 -2.63 -4.52
CA ALA A 152 -14.12 -1.71 -4.98
C ALA A 152 -13.50 -0.45 -5.58
N LEU A 153 -12.48 0.11 -4.93
CA LEU A 153 -11.74 1.28 -5.43
C LEU A 153 -11.11 1.04 -6.81
N MET A 154 -10.36 -0.06 -6.97
CA MET A 154 -9.75 -0.39 -8.27
C MET A 154 -10.80 -0.65 -9.35
N ARG A 155 -11.90 -1.31 -9.01
CA ARG A 155 -13.03 -1.54 -9.91
C ARG A 155 -13.67 -0.23 -10.34
N ALA A 156 -13.87 0.71 -9.41
CA ALA A 156 -14.43 2.03 -9.69
C ALA A 156 -13.51 2.85 -10.62
N PHE A 157 -12.18 2.86 -10.38
CA PHE A 157 -11.20 3.44 -11.30
C PHE A 157 -11.27 2.79 -12.70
N SER A 158 -11.41 1.45 -12.75
CA SER A 158 -11.52 0.74 -14.02
C SER A 158 -12.78 1.12 -14.79
N PHE A 159 -13.93 1.23 -14.12
CA PHE A 159 -15.19 1.61 -14.76
C PHE A 159 -15.14 3.06 -15.26
N ALA A 160 -14.68 3.99 -14.41
CA ALA A 160 -14.48 5.37 -14.81
C ALA A 160 -13.47 5.50 -15.97
N GLY A 161 -12.34 4.81 -15.89
CA GLY A 161 -11.34 4.80 -16.95
C GLY A 161 -11.89 4.26 -18.28
N LYS A 162 -12.63 3.15 -18.26
CA LYS A 162 -13.24 2.56 -19.45
C LYS A 162 -14.23 3.49 -20.13
N SER A 163 -15.05 4.23 -19.37
CA SER A 163 -15.96 5.23 -19.95
C SER A 163 -15.21 6.38 -20.64
N MET A 164 -13.93 6.59 -20.30
CA MET A 164 -13.02 7.57 -20.92
C MET A 164 -12.04 6.96 -21.94
N GLY A 165 -12.21 5.68 -22.31
CA GLY A 165 -11.39 5.01 -23.33
C GLY A 165 -10.18 4.25 -22.81
N LEU A 166 -10.11 3.93 -21.52
CA LEU A 166 -9.07 3.05 -20.95
C LEU A 166 -9.14 1.65 -21.58
N GLU A 167 -8.00 1.20 -22.10
CA GLU A 167 -7.83 -0.20 -22.48
C GLU A 167 -7.12 -0.98 -21.37
N TYR A 168 -7.57 -2.22 -21.13
CA TYR A 168 -7.00 -3.08 -20.10
C TYR A 168 -6.65 -4.46 -20.65
N LEU A 169 -5.35 -4.79 -20.65
CA LEU A 169 -4.79 -6.06 -21.05
C LEU A 169 -4.42 -6.87 -19.79
N SER A 170 -5.27 -7.83 -19.44
CA SER A 170 -4.99 -8.77 -18.36
C SER A 170 -4.27 -10.02 -18.87
N ARG A 171 -3.58 -10.75 -17.98
CA ARG A 171 -2.85 -11.99 -18.27
C ARG A 171 -1.86 -11.82 -19.42
N THR A 172 -1.20 -10.68 -19.45
CA THR A 172 -0.25 -10.27 -20.48
C THR A 172 0.86 -9.48 -19.85
N ARG A 173 2.10 -9.74 -20.23
CA ARG A 173 3.28 -9.02 -19.73
C ARG A 173 4.25 -8.70 -20.86
N PRO A 174 5.02 -7.60 -20.75
CA PRO A 174 6.12 -7.38 -21.67
C PRO A 174 7.22 -8.42 -21.47
N VAL A 175 7.79 -8.89 -22.57
CA VAL A 175 8.98 -9.74 -22.61
C VAL A 175 10.21 -8.96 -23.06
N SER A 176 10.02 -7.84 -23.77
CA SER A 176 11.05 -6.82 -24.00
C SER A 176 10.42 -5.43 -24.05
N ILE A 177 11.20 -4.44 -23.70
CA ILE A 177 10.84 -3.02 -23.74
C ILE A 177 12.00 -2.28 -24.40
N ASP A 178 11.75 -1.74 -25.58
CA ASP A 178 12.75 -1.03 -26.39
C ASP A 178 12.31 0.41 -26.63
N ARG A 179 13.25 1.30 -26.92
CA ARG A 179 12.94 2.67 -27.34
C ARG A 179 13.29 2.86 -28.82
N LYS A 180 12.27 3.21 -29.63
CA LYS A 180 12.42 3.41 -31.08
C LYS A 180 11.68 4.69 -31.49
N ASN A 181 12.35 5.57 -32.22
CA ASN A 181 11.75 6.81 -32.74
C ASN A 181 10.95 7.63 -31.68
N CYS A 182 11.55 7.80 -30.49
CA CYS A 182 10.93 8.47 -29.33
C CYS A 182 9.73 7.75 -28.69
N LEU A 183 9.33 6.59 -29.16
CA LEU A 183 8.30 5.75 -28.57
C LEU A 183 8.93 4.57 -27.81
N TRP A 184 8.27 4.14 -26.77
CA TRP A 184 8.50 2.88 -26.09
C TRP A 184 7.74 1.77 -26.81
N VAL A 185 8.42 0.70 -27.19
CA VAL A 185 7.86 -0.47 -27.88
C VAL A 185 7.91 -1.65 -26.92
N LEU A 186 6.76 -2.10 -26.47
CA LEU A 186 6.61 -3.21 -25.54
C LEU A 186 6.16 -4.43 -26.33
N ASN A 187 7.01 -5.46 -26.44
CA ASN A 187 6.65 -6.75 -27.03
C ASN A 187 6.07 -7.65 -25.93
N MET A 188 4.85 -8.14 -26.15
CA MET A 188 4.11 -8.91 -25.16
C MET A 188 4.34 -10.42 -25.33
N ASP A 189 4.19 -11.18 -24.25
CA ASP A 189 4.29 -12.65 -24.22
C ASP A 189 3.24 -13.35 -25.11
N ASN A 190 2.12 -12.70 -25.40
CA ASN A 190 1.09 -13.19 -26.31
C ASN A 190 1.32 -12.79 -27.78
N GLY A 191 2.46 -12.17 -28.10
CA GLY A 191 2.84 -11.74 -29.45
C GLY A 191 2.23 -10.41 -29.89
N SER A 192 1.42 -9.73 -29.08
CA SER A 192 0.97 -8.37 -29.38
C SER A 192 2.07 -7.35 -29.08
N VAL A 193 1.93 -6.14 -29.63
CA VAL A 193 2.87 -5.03 -29.43
C VAL A 193 2.11 -3.80 -28.96
N VAL A 194 2.61 -3.15 -27.92
CA VAL A 194 2.11 -1.85 -27.44
C VAL A 194 3.18 -0.80 -27.67
N GLU A 195 2.80 0.30 -28.33
CA GLU A 195 3.66 1.47 -28.54
C GLU A 195 3.11 2.64 -27.74
N ALA A 196 3.96 3.26 -26.94
CA ALA A 196 3.57 4.33 -26.03
C ALA A 196 4.59 5.47 -26.03
N GLU A 197 4.10 6.72 -25.88
CA GLU A 197 4.98 7.87 -25.65
C GLU A 197 5.63 7.82 -24.26
N SER A 198 4.92 7.27 -23.30
CA SER A 198 5.38 7.13 -21.91
C SER A 198 5.04 5.75 -21.37
N VAL A 199 5.89 5.26 -20.45
CA VAL A 199 5.65 4.02 -19.68
C VAL A 199 5.68 4.35 -18.20
N VAL A 200 4.74 3.78 -17.44
CA VAL A 200 4.73 3.84 -15.98
C VAL A 200 4.84 2.42 -15.42
N ASN A 201 5.92 2.13 -14.72
CA ASN A 201 6.09 0.89 -13.97
C ASN A 201 5.43 1.01 -12.59
N ALA A 202 4.21 0.48 -12.46
CA ALA A 202 3.42 0.41 -11.23
C ALA A 202 3.23 -1.05 -10.75
N THR A 203 4.19 -1.94 -11.06
CA THR A 203 4.07 -3.39 -10.81
C THR A 203 4.39 -3.81 -9.37
N GLY A 204 4.51 -2.85 -8.44
CA GLY A 204 4.65 -3.11 -7.00
C GLY A 204 5.88 -3.97 -6.68
N ALA A 205 5.70 -5.14 -6.07
CA ALA A 205 6.78 -6.04 -5.70
C ALA A 205 7.57 -6.59 -6.91
N TRP A 206 7.01 -6.50 -8.11
CA TRP A 206 7.64 -6.96 -9.37
C TRP A 206 8.28 -5.81 -10.16
N ALA A 207 8.44 -4.63 -9.56
CA ALA A 207 8.96 -3.47 -10.29
C ALA A 207 10.38 -3.70 -10.82
N ASN A 208 11.19 -4.49 -10.14
CA ASN A 208 12.53 -4.84 -10.61
C ASN A 208 12.51 -5.76 -11.85
N GLU A 209 11.50 -6.65 -11.98
CA GLU A 209 11.37 -7.49 -13.19
C GLU A 209 11.21 -6.61 -14.44
N ILE A 210 10.45 -5.53 -14.33
CA ILE A 210 10.27 -4.56 -15.41
C ILE A 210 11.51 -3.68 -15.58
N GLY A 211 12.13 -3.27 -14.48
CA GLY A 211 13.36 -2.49 -14.51
C GLY A 211 14.49 -3.21 -15.26
N CYS A 212 14.63 -4.52 -15.06
CA CYS A 212 15.61 -5.34 -15.78
C CYS A 212 15.40 -5.37 -17.31
N LEU A 213 14.17 -5.15 -17.81
CA LEU A 213 13.90 -5.09 -19.25
C LEU A 213 14.38 -3.77 -19.90
N VAL A 214 14.79 -2.80 -19.09
CA VAL A 214 15.31 -1.49 -19.54
C VAL A 214 16.65 -1.15 -18.90
N ASP A 215 17.38 -2.16 -18.43
CA ASP A 215 18.71 -2.06 -17.79
C ASP A 215 18.75 -1.10 -16.59
N PHE A 216 17.64 -1.02 -15.83
CA PHE A 216 17.54 -0.20 -14.63
C PHE A 216 17.14 -1.05 -13.40
N GLU A 217 18.03 -1.17 -12.43
CA GLU A 217 17.75 -1.88 -11.19
C GLU A 217 16.81 -1.08 -10.28
N VAL A 218 15.71 -1.70 -9.88
CA VAL A 218 14.75 -1.13 -8.91
C VAL A 218 14.85 -1.92 -7.60
N PRO A 219 15.48 -1.40 -6.54
CA PRO A 219 15.74 -2.14 -5.32
C PRO A 219 14.46 -2.30 -4.47
N ILE A 220 13.47 -2.98 -5.02
CA ILE A 220 12.23 -3.36 -4.33
C ILE A 220 12.28 -4.87 -4.07
N THR A 221 12.07 -5.24 -2.81
CA THR A 221 11.97 -6.64 -2.39
C THR A 221 10.56 -6.97 -1.89
N PRO A 222 10.03 -8.15 -2.20
CA PRO A 222 8.73 -8.58 -1.69
C PRO A 222 8.82 -8.87 -0.19
N ARG A 223 7.89 -8.32 0.59
CA ARG A 223 7.74 -8.58 2.02
C ARG A 223 6.37 -9.16 2.29
N LYS A 224 6.35 -10.46 2.61
CA LYS A 224 5.12 -11.22 2.81
C LYS A 224 4.39 -10.77 4.06
N GLY A 225 3.05 -10.64 3.96
CA GLY A 225 2.15 -10.44 5.08
C GLY A 225 0.96 -11.38 4.96
N GLN A 226 0.62 -12.06 6.05
CA GLN A 226 -0.47 -13.03 6.11
C GLN A 226 -1.65 -12.42 6.87
N VAL A 227 -2.87 -12.73 6.43
CA VAL A 227 -4.12 -12.18 6.96
C VAL A 227 -5.15 -13.30 7.09
N ILE A 228 -5.93 -13.25 8.16
CA ILE A 228 -7.10 -14.11 8.40
C ILE A 228 -8.36 -13.33 8.06
N VAL A 229 -9.35 -14.01 7.49
CA VAL A 229 -10.71 -13.51 7.29
C VAL A 229 -11.66 -14.32 8.16
N THR A 230 -12.48 -13.64 8.98
CA THR A 230 -13.49 -14.30 9.81
C THR A 230 -14.78 -14.55 9.03
N GLU A 231 -15.68 -15.36 9.57
CA GLU A 231 -17.09 -15.31 9.22
C GLU A 231 -17.68 -13.91 9.47
N ALA A 232 -18.83 -13.61 8.90
CA ALA A 232 -19.53 -12.36 9.17
C ALA A 232 -20.14 -12.40 10.58
N ILE A 233 -19.86 -11.37 11.38
CA ILE A 233 -20.34 -11.23 12.76
C ILE A 233 -20.87 -9.81 12.98
N PRO A 234 -21.74 -9.60 13.99
CA PRO A 234 -22.13 -8.25 14.40
C PRO A 234 -20.91 -7.39 14.71
N PRO A 235 -20.96 -6.07 14.50
CA PRO A 235 -19.87 -5.18 14.83
C PRO A 235 -19.45 -5.29 16.30
N ILE A 236 -18.16 -5.53 16.55
CA ILE A 236 -17.62 -5.68 17.89
C ILE A 236 -16.92 -4.41 18.40
N GLY A 237 -16.78 -3.41 17.54
CA GLY A 237 -16.22 -2.09 17.85
C GLY A 237 -16.49 -1.10 16.74
N ALA A 238 -16.25 0.19 17.04
CA ALA A 238 -16.59 1.31 16.15
C ALA A 238 -15.41 1.72 15.24
N THR A 239 -14.17 1.43 15.62
CA THR A 239 -12.97 1.92 14.94
C THR A 239 -12.11 0.78 14.42
N ASN A 240 -11.24 1.08 13.46
CA ASN A 240 -10.13 0.20 13.11
C ASN A 240 -9.13 0.11 14.26
N VAL A 241 -8.45 -1.03 14.42
CA VAL A 241 -7.60 -1.29 15.57
C VAL A 241 -6.22 -1.77 15.16
N TRP A 242 -5.19 -1.27 15.87
CA TRP A 242 -3.81 -1.76 15.81
C TRP A 242 -3.24 -1.94 17.22
N SER A 243 -2.10 -2.60 17.37
CA SER A 243 -1.35 -2.64 18.62
C SER A 243 -0.22 -1.61 18.63
N ALA A 244 0.05 -1.03 19.80
CA ALA A 244 1.19 -0.14 20.02
C ALA A 244 2.51 -0.85 19.79
N GLN A 245 2.64 -2.11 20.17
CA GLN A 245 3.82 -2.93 19.89
C GLN A 245 4.23 -2.89 18.41
N TYR A 246 3.25 -2.96 17.49
CA TYR A 246 3.50 -2.85 16.06
C TYR A 246 4.07 -1.49 15.65
N ILE A 247 3.55 -0.39 16.22
CA ILE A 247 4.02 0.96 15.91
C ILE A 247 5.39 1.21 16.53
N VAL A 248 5.57 0.90 17.81
CA VAL A 248 6.85 1.04 18.53
C VAL A 248 7.97 0.27 17.83
N SER A 249 7.70 -0.93 17.32
CA SER A 249 8.68 -1.69 16.53
C SER A 249 9.15 -0.98 15.25
N LYS A 250 8.29 -0.15 14.66
CA LYS A 250 8.63 0.71 13.49
C LYS A 250 9.43 1.97 13.88
N LEU A 251 9.27 2.44 15.12
CA LEU A 251 9.93 3.65 15.61
C LEU A 251 11.38 3.37 16.02
N LYS A 252 11.68 2.15 16.49
CA LYS A 252 13.04 1.74 16.84
C LYS A 252 13.97 1.80 15.62
N PRO A 253 15.22 2.25 15.78
CA PRO A 253 16.20 2.20 14.70
C PRO A 253 16.31 0.77 14.17
N LYS A 254 16.29 0.60 12.85
CA LYS A 254 16.55 -0.72 12.23
C LYS A 254 17.96 -1.15 12.62
N ALA A 255 18.10 -2.21 13.43
CA ALA A 255 19.40 -2.84 13.66
C ALA A 255 19.97 -3.29 12.30
N PRO A 256 21.31 -3.25 12.11
CA PRO A 256 21.93 -3.79 10.91
C PRO A 256 21.45 -5.22 10.67
N ALA A 257 21.18 -5.56 9.42
CA ALA A 257 20.55 -6.83 9.02
C ALA A 257 21.27 -8.11 9.51
N ALA A 258 22.49 -7.97 10.04
CA ALA A 258 23.31 -9.06 10.59
C ALA A 258 23.16 -9.28 12.11
N ALA A 259 22.35 -8.51 12.84
CA ALA A 259 22.50 -8.43 14.31
C ALA A 259 21.37 -9.06 15.15
N SER A 260 20.26 -9.57 14.58
CA SER A 260 19.24 -10.24 15.40
C SER A 260 18.77 -11.54 14.77
N VAL A 261 19.22 -12.65 15.35
CA VAL A 261 18.57 -13.94 15.14
C VAL A 261 17.23 -13.86 15.86
N ALA A 262 16.13 -14.04 15.12
CA ALA A 262 14.79 -14.10 15.71
C ALA A 262 14.76 -15.24 16.74
N THR A 263 14.46 -14.93 18.00
CA THR A 263 14.48 -15.89 19.12
C THR A 263 13.12 -16.52 19.37
N THR A 264 12.06 -15.84 18.93
CA THR A 264 10.68 -16.30 19.09
C THR A 264 9.97 -16.48 17.75
N PRO A 265 8.93 -17.32 17.65
CA PRO A 265 8.09 -17.41 16.45
C PRO A 265 7.46 -16.06 16.06
N ALA A 266 7.04 -15.26 17.03
CA ALA A 266 6.48 -13.93 16.78
C ALA A 266 7.48 -13.00 16.09
N GLU A 267 8.75 -13.00 16.53
CA GLU A 267 9.81 -12.23 15.87
C GLU A 267 10.15 -12.78 14.49
N ARG A 268 10.19 -14.12 14.33
CA ARG A 268 10.45 -14.78 13.04
C ARG A 268 9.44 -14.37 11.97
N PHE A 269 8.17 -14.30 12.33
CA PHE A 269 7.10 -13.87 11.43
C PHE A 269 6.90 -12.35 11.38
N GLY A 270 7.60 -11.59 12.22
CA GLY A 270 7.40 -10.14 12.34
C GLY A 270 5.95 -9.80 12.65
N LEU A 271 5.41 -10.47 13.68
CA LEU A 271 4.00 -10.40 14.03
C LEU A 271 3.59 -8.99 14.46
N GLY A 272 2.47 -8.51 13.93
CA GLY A 272 1.83 -7.28 14.32
C GLY A 272 0.32 -7.47 14.37
N PHE A 273 -0.39 -6.66 15.13
CA PHE A 273 -1.84 -6.73 15.22
C PHE A 273 -2.49 -5.58 14.47
N ALA A 274 -3.35 -5.92 13.52
CA ALA A 274 -4.25 -5.04 12.80
C ALA A 274 -5.61 -5.75 12.69
N PHE A 275 -6.68 -5.04 12.95
CA PHE A 275 -8.00 -5.62 13.07
C PHE A 275 -9.06 -4.65 12.50
N THR A 276 -9.69 -5.04 11.40
CA THR A 276 -10.63 -4.21 10.64
C THR A 276 -11.90 -4.98 10.31
N GLY A 277 -13.06 -4.38 10.60
CA GLY A 277 -14.34 -4.88 10.14
C GLY A 277 -14.63 -4.41 8.72
N THR A 278 -14.96 -5.32 7.81
CA THR A 278 -15.40 -5.00 6.44
C THR A 278 -16.86 -4.61 6.40
N HIS A 279 -17.29 -3.99 5.30
CA HIS A 279 -18.71 -3.65 5.06
C HIS A 279 -19.63 -4.88 5.13
N ASN A 280 -19.14 -6.06 4.77
CA ASN A 280 -19.90 -7.31 4.81
C ASN A 280 -19.90 -8.01 6.18
N GLY A 281 -19.35 -7.39 7.23
CA GLY A 281 -19.32 -7.93 8.60
C GLY A 281 -18.20 -8.93 8.89
N ASN A 282 -17.36 -9.27 7.91
CA ASN A 282 -16.15 -10.05 8.15
C ASN A 282 -15.09 -9.16 8.83
N TYR A 283 -14.21 -9.77 9.62
CA TYR A 283 -13.02 -9.09 10.13
C TYR A 283 -11.75 -9.59 9.44
N LEU A 284 -10.88 -8.67 9.11
CA LEU A 284 -9.53 -8.93 8.63
C LEU A 284 -8.57 -8.82 9.82
N ILE A 285 -7.80 -9.88 10.06
CA ILE A 285 -6.85 -9.96 11.17
C ILE A 285 -5.46 -10.12 10.58
N GLY A 286 -4.62 -9.14 10.77
CA GLY A 286 -3.26 -9.13 10.26
C GLY A 286 -2.27 -8.52 11.24
N SER A 287 -1.01 -8.50 10.89
CA SER A 287 -0.39 -9.23 9.79
C SER A 287 1.02 -9.63 10.16
N THR A 288 1.60 -10.52 9.38
CA THR A 288 3.04 -10.84 9.47
C THR A 288 3.90 -9.91 8.59
N ARG A 289 5.23 -9.99 8.77
CA ARG A 289 6.25 -9.29 7.97
C ARG A 289 7.46 -10.18 7.75
N GLU A 290 7.43 -10.95 6.68
CA GLU A 290 8.39 -12.00 6.41
C GLU A 290 9.20 -11.71 5.14
N ASN A 291 10.48 -12.05 5.16
CA ASN A 291 11.33 -12.07 3.96
C ASN A 291 11.25 -13.46 3.33
N ALA A 292 10.18 -13.73 2.60
CA ALA A 292 9.88 -15.04 2.00
C ALA A 292 9.96 -15.02 0.45
N GLY A 293 10.62 -14.02 -0.13
CA GLY A 293 10.63 -13.85 -1.58
C GLY A 293 9.22 -13.70 -2.14
N PHE A 294 8.96 -14.34 -3.27
CA PHE A 294 7.64 -14.29 -3.94
C PHE A 294 6.66 -15.37 -3.46
N ASP A 295 6.96 -16.07 -2.35
CA ASP A 295 6.05 -17.04 -1.76
C ASP A 295 4.79 -16.38 -1.18
N LYS A 296 3.61 -16.80 -1.65
CA LYS A 296 2.29 -16.35 -1.19
C LYS A 296 1.52 -17.42 -0.43
N THR A 297 2.15 -18.53 -0.09
CA THR A 297 1.51 -19.57 0.75
C THR A 297 1.34 -19.06 2.18
N THR A 298 0.24 -19.44 2.84
CA THR A 298 0.04 -19.15 4.25
C THR A 298 0.68 -20.24 5.12
N ASN A 299 1.31 -19.82 6.22
CA ASN A 299 1.96 -20.70 7.17
C ASN A 299 1.01 -20.98 8.36
N PRO A 300 0.66 -22.24 8.69
CA PRO A 300 -0.25 -22.56 9.77
C PRO A 300 0.18 -21.99 11.14
N GLU A 301 1.48 -22.02 11.47
CA GLU A 301 2.00 -21.46 12.71
C GLU A 301 1.80 -19.93 12.77
N ALA A 302 2.04 -19.21 11.67
CA ALA A 302 1.80 -17.78 11.60
C ALA A 302 0.31 -17.43 11.75
N ILE A 303 -0.56 -18.25 11.15
CA ILE A 303 -2.02 -18.10 11.27
C ILE A 303 -2.48 -18.35 12.71
N GLU A 304 -1.95 -19.37 13.37
CA GLU A 304 -2.23 -19.65 14.80
C GLU A 304 -1.82 -18.46 15.67
N LEU A 305 -0.64 -17.88 15.46
CA LEU A 305 -0.17 -16.72 16.22
C LEU A 305 -1.07 -15.48 16.00
N LEU A 306 -1.51 -15.23 14.77
CA LEU A 306 -2.45 -14.15 14.48
C LEU A 306 -3.81 -14.37 15.16
N ALA A 307 -4.30 -15.62 15.18
CA ALA A 307 -5.53 -15.99 15.87
C ALA A 307 -5.43 -15.76 17.39
N ARG A 308 -4.31 -16.19 17.99
CA ARG A 308 -4.03 -15.97 19.43
C ARG A 308 -3.93 -14.47 19.76
N GLN A 309 -3.34 -13.64 18.89
CA GLN A 309 -3.34 -12.20 19.07
C GLN A 309 -4.76 -11.60 19.01
N ALA A 310 -5.59 -12.07 18.08
CA ALA A 310 -6.98 -11.60 18.02
C ALA A 310 -7.75 -11.97 19.31
N GLU A 311 -7.60 -13.21 19.82
CA GLU A 311 -8.17 -13.63 21.10
C GLU A 311 -7.61 -12.82 22.28
N HIS A 312 -6.31 -12.51 22.27
CA HIS A 312 -5.65 -11.72 23.31
C HIS A 312 -6.29 -10.30 23.43
N TYR A 313 -6.44 -9.60 22.32
CA TYR A 313 -7.04 -8.26 22.35
C TYR A 313 -8.57 -8.27 22.41
N PHE A 314 -9.21 -9.26 21.83
CA PHE A 314 -10.67 -9.43 21.78
C PHE A 314 -11.05 -10.87 22.14
N PRO A 315 -11.30 -11.18 23.43
CA PRO A 315 -11.58 -12.54 23.88
C PRO A 315 -12.77 -13.23 23.22
N VAL A 316 -13.70 -12.44 22.65
CA VAL A 316 -14.84 -12.95 21.87
C VAL A 316 -14.39 -13.72 20.63
N MET A 317 -13.20 -13.42 20.10
CA MET A 317 -12.64 -14.05 18.90
C MET A 317 -12.38 -15.55 19.08
N LYS A 318 -12.28 -16.06 20.29
CA LYS A 318 -12.18 -17.48 20.60
C LYS A 318 -13.29 -18.32 19.97
N ASN A 319 -14.47 -17.75 19.81
CA ASN A 319 -15.68 -18.44 19.34
C ASN A 319 -16.01 -18.12 17.87
N ILE A 320 -15.15 -17.38 17.16
CA ILE A 320 -15.40 -16.93 15.78
C ILE A 320 -14.64 -17.83 14.81
N HIS A 321 -15.33 -18.27 13.76
CA HIS A 321 -14.74 -19.12 12.73
C HIS A 321 -13.94 -18.29 11.72
N PHE A 322 -12.82 -18.83 11.28
CA PHE A 322 -12.06 -18.30 10.16
C PHE A 322 -12.50 -19.00 8.88
N ILE A 323 -12.87 -18.21 7.87
CA ILE A 323 -13.36 -18.74 6.59
C ILE A 323 -12.29 -18.74 5.51
N ARG A 324 -11.23 -17.94 5.69
CA ARG A 324 -10.13 -17.81 4.71
C ARG A 324 -8.85 -17.28 5.36
N THR A 325 -7.72 -17.68 4.78
CA THR A 325 -6.43 -17.03 4.97
C THR A 325 -5.82 -16.67 3.63
N PHE A 326 -5.05 -15.60 3.57
CA PHE A 326 -4.31 -15.21 2.38
C PHE A 326 -3.00 -14.50 2.73
N ALA A 327 -2.10 -14.39 1.75
CA ALA A 327 -0.86 -13.66 1.90
C ALA A 327 -0.67 -12.66 0.75
N GLY A 328 -0.18 -11.46 1.09
CA GLY A 328 0.21 -10.42 0.16
C GLY A 328 1.71 -10.15 0.20
N LEU A 329 2.24 -9.56 -0.88
CA LEU A 329 3.64 -9.20 -1.00
C LEU A 329 3.77 -7.67 -1.04
N ARG A 330 4.12 -7.07 0.09
CA ARG A 330 4.39 -5.62 0.16
C ARG A 330 5.64 -5.30 -0.63
N PRO A 331 5.62 -4.27 -1.49
CA PRO A 331 6.82 -3.78 -2.20
C PRO A 331 7.70 -2.99 -1.24
N SER A 332 8.68 -3.63 -0.63
CA SER A 332 9.56 -3.01 0.36
C SER A 332 10.78 -2.37 -0.30
N THR A 333 11.10 -1.15 0.09
CA THR A 333 12.28 -0.40 -0.35
C THR A 333 13.33 -0.32 0.76
N PRO A 334 14.60 -0.07 0.45
CA PRO A 334 15.66 0.00 1.48
C PRO A 334 15.42 1.07 2.55
N ASP A 335 14.87 2.21 2.17
CA ASP A 335 14.61 3.37 3.04
C ASP A 335 13.14 3.46 3.52
N GLY A 336 12.25 2.62 3.00
CA GLY A 336 10.81 2.65 3.31
C GLY A 336 10.03 3.73 2.54
N MET A 337 10.68 4.43 1.60
CA MET A 337 10.04 5.46 0.76
C MET A 337 9.71 4.88 -0.61
N PRO A 338 8.55 5.20 -1.22
CA PRO A 338 8.25 4.73 -2.57
C PRO A 338 9.19 5.33 -3.61
N PHE A 339 9.25 4.73 -4.78
CA PHE A 339 9.82 5.33 -5.98
C PHE A 339 8.70 6.01 -6.77
N LEU A 340 8.80 7.33 -6.93
CA LEU A 340 7.85 8.15 -7.70
C LEU A 340 8.65 9.11 -8.59
N GLY A 341 8.64 8.87 -9.89
CA GLY A 341 9.33 9.78 -10.80
C GLY A 341 9.83 9.16 -12.07
N GLU A 342 10.41 9.99 -12.92
CA GLU A 342 11.10 9.58 -14.14
C GLU A 342 12.43 8.91 -13.83
N VAL A 343 12.75 7.85 -14.57
CA VAL A 343 14.01 7.11 -14.39
C VAL A 343 15.14 7.87 -15.06
N PRO A 344 16.26 8.14 -14.34
CA PRO A 344 17.42 8.81 -14.95
C PRO A 344 17.94 8.04 -16.17
N GLY A 345 18.14 8.78 -17.27
CA GLY A 345 18.62 8.19 -18.53
C GLY A 345 17.55 7.49 -19.38
N LEU A 346 16.34 7.32 -18.90
CA LEU A 346 15.22 6.70 -19.61
C LEU A 346 14.07 7.70 -19.78
N PRO A 347 14.15 8.62 -20.77
CA PRO A 347 13.14 9.67 -20.90
C PRO A 347 11.74 9.11 -21.12
N ARG A 348 10.76 9.66 -20.37
CA ARG A 348 9.35 9.26 -20.38
C ARG A 348 9.08 7.84 -19.83
N PHE A 349 10.05 7.27 -19.10
CA PHE A 349 9.85 6.05 -18.34
C PHE A 349 9.78 6.39 -16.85
N PHE A 350 8.65 6.08 -16.22
CA PHE A 350 8.36 6.45 -14.83
C PHE A 350 8.25 5.21 -13.95
N ILE A 351 8.54 5.35 -12.66
CA ILE A 351 8.27 4.33 -11.64
C ILE A 351 7.28 4.90 -10.62
N ALA A 352 6.30 4.09 -10.24
CA ALA A 352 5.34 4.36 -9.17
C ALA A 352 5.13 3.09 -8.34
N ALA A 353 6.11 2.72 -7.52
CA ALA A 353 6.13 1.47 -6.77
C ALA A 353 6.89 1.61 -5.44
N GLY A 354 6.82 0.61 -4.57
CA GLY A 354 7.59 0.61 -3.33
C GLY A 354 6.88 1.25 -2.14
N HIS A 355 5.56 1.40 -2.17
CA HIS A 355 4.76 2.02 -1.11
C HIS A 355 4.64 1.19 0.17
N GLU A 356 5.26 0.03 0.26
CA GLU A 356 5.15 -0.91 1.39
C GLU A 356 3.68 -1.20 1.79
N GLY A 357 3.29 -0.89 3.03
CA GLY A 357 1.94 -1.02 3.54
C GLY A 357 1.03 0.19 3.30
N ASP A 358 1.55 1.28 2.72
CA ASP A 358 0.84 2.55 2.57
C ASP A 358 0.24 2.77 1.16
N GLY A 359 0.36 1.78 0.28
CA GLY A 359 -0.04 1.91 -1.12
C GLY A 359 -1.51 2.25 -1.34
N ILE A 360 -2.41 1.74 -0.49
CA ILE A 360 -3.84 2.08 -0.56
C ILE A 360 -4.04 3.55 -0.15
N ALA A 361 -3.53 3.92 1.02
CA ALA A 361 -3.68 5.27 1.57
C ALA A 361 -3.12 6.36 0.64
N LEU A 362 -2.03 6.07 -0.07
CA LEU A 362 -1.35 7.04 -0.93
C LEU A 362 -1.77 6.94 -2.41
N SER A 363 -2.66 6.01 -2.78
CA SER A 363 -2.99 5.79 -4.20
C SER A 363 -3.62 6.99 -4.90
N PRO A 364 -4.55 7.78 -4.32
CA PRO A 364 -5.09 8.95 -5.00
C PRO A 364 -4.04 10.00 -5.32
N ILE A 365 -3.21 10.36 -4.33
CA ILE A 365 -2.16 11.35 -4.53
C ILE A 365 -1.06 10.85 -5.48
N THR A 366 -0.69 9.56 -5.41
CA THR A 366 0.25 8.95 -6.36
C THR A 366 -0.25 9.06 -7.79
N GLY A 367 -1.55 8.80 -8.00
CA GLY A 367 -2.19 8.95 -9.31
C GLY A 367 -2.05 10.36 -9.86
N THR A 368 -2.33 11.37 -9.04
CA THR A 368 -2.23 12.77 -9.40
C THR A 368 -0.79 13.18 -9.74
N LEU A 369 0.15 12.85 -8.85
CA LEU A 369 1.57 13.25 -9.01
C LEU A 369 2.21 12.63 -10.25
N ILE A 370 1.97 11.35 -10.52
CA ILE A 370 2.51 10.70 -11.73
C ILE A 370 1.85 11.27 -13.00
N ALA A 371 0.55 11.54 -12.97
CA ALA A 371 -0.11 12.17 -14.11
C ALA A 371 0.42 13.58 -14.39
N ASP A 372 0.76 14.36 -13.35
CA ASP A 372 1.42 15.67 -13.51
C ASP A 372 2.80 15.50 -14.17
N LEU A 373 3.62 14.57 -13.71
CA LEU A 373 4.94 14.30 -14.30
C LEU A 373 4.84 13.87 -15.77
N VAL A 374 3.89 13.00 -16.10
CA VAL A 374 3.65 12.56 -17.49
C VAL A 374 3.29 13.75 -18.39
N GLU A 375 2.55 14.73 -17.88
CA GLU A 375 2.21 15.95 -18.61
C GLU A 375 3.32 17.01 -18.59
N GLY A 376 4.44 16.78 -17.90
CA GLY A 376 5.52 17.74 -17.74
C GLY A 376 5.16 18.91 -16.80
N LYS A 377 4.13 18.74 -15.96
CA LYS A 377 3.75 19.69 -14.93
C LYS A 377 4.60 19.52 -13.68
N LYS A 378 4.78 20.61 -12.94
CA LYS A 378 5.43 20.55 -11.62
C LYS A 378 4.46 19.91 -10.61
N PRO A 379 4.84 18.81 -9.95
CA PRO A 379 4.03 18.21 -8.89
C PRO A 379 3.88 19.15 -7.68
N GLU A 380 2.79 19.00 -6.92
CA GLU A 380 2.56 19.78 -5.69
C GLU A 380 3.54 19.46 -4.55
N PHE A 381 4.16 18.26 -4.58
CA PHE A 381 5.18 17.83 -3.62
C PHE A 381 6.57 17.75 -4.26
N ASP A 382 7.61 17.97 -3.45
CA ASP A 382 8.98 17.70 -3.89
C ASP A 382 9.21 16.18 -3.97
N LEU A 383 9.32 15.66 -5.20
CA LEU A 383 9.53 14.25 -5.46
C LEU A 383 11.01 13.83 -5.46
N SER A 384 11.95 14.71 -5.14
CA SER A 384 13.38 14.37 -5.05
C SER A 384 13.65 13.25 -4.04
N TYR A 385 12.91 13.25 -2.92
CA TYR A 385 12.95 12.18 -1.91
C TYR A 385 12.54 10.81 -2.43
N PHE A 386 11.75 10.76 -3.50
CA PHE A 386 11.18 9.56 -4.10
C PHE A 386 11.84 9.20 -5.43
N SER A 387 12.89 9.94 -5.81
CA SER A 387 13.57 9.75 -7.10
C SER A 387 13.97 8.28 -7.33
N PRO A 388 13.65 7.70 -8.51
CA PRO A 388 14.15 6.37 -8.87
C PRO A 388 15.67 6.26 -8.83
N GLY A 389 16.38 7.34 -9.11
CA GLY A 389 17.85 7.37 -9.11
C GLY A 389 18.51 7.50 -7.74
N ARG A 390 17.76 7.61 -6.63
CA ARG A 390 18.34 7.89 -5.30
C ARG A 390 19.28 6.81 -4.75
N PHE A 391 19.22 5.61 -5.31
CA PHE A 391 20.15 4.50 -4.98
C PHE A 391 21.15 4.19 -6.09
N CYS A 392 21.09 4.89 -7.20
CA CYS A 392 22.12 4.79 -8.21
C CYS A 392 23.37 5.45 -7.62
N SER A 393 24.35 4.67 -7.16
CA SER A 393 25.70 5.19 -6.94
C SER A 393 26.15 5.82 -8.25
N ALA A 394 26.60 7.05 -8.21
CA ALA A 394 27.33 7.65 -9.33
C ALA A 394 28.44 6.67 -9.70
N LYS A 395 28.28 5.92 -10.77
CA LYS A 395 29.40 5.27 -11.41
C LYS A 395 30.24 6.42 -11.95
N GLU A 396 31.18 6.89 -11.12
CA GLU A 396 32.25 7.77 -11.54
C GLU A 396 32.89 7.16 -12.77
N GLY A 397 33.00 7.99 -13.78
CA GLY A 397 33.41 7.65 -15.11
C GLY A 397 34.64 6.74 -15.18
N SER A 398 34.47 5.64 -15.89
CA SER A 398 35.52 4.94 -16.55
C SER A 398 35.15 4.76 -18.03
N HIS A 399 35.12 5.86 -18.74
CA HIS A 399 35.41 5.83 -20.16
C HIS A 399 36.87 6.33 -20.28
N ARG A 400 37.77 5.37 -20.39
CA ARG A 400 39.03 5.54 -21.09
C ARG A 400 38.99 4.65 -22.33
#